data_58d444bb008ff42411f4f359d4f0fc15
#
_entry.id   58d444bb008ff42411f4f359d4f0fc15
#
_cell.length_a   1.000
_cell.length_b   1.000
_cell.length_c   1.000
_cell.angle_alpha   90.00
_cell.angle_beta   90.00
_cell.angle_gamma   90.00
#
_symmetry.space_group_name_H-M   'P 1'
#
loop_
_entity.id
_entity.type
_entity.pdbx_description
1 polymer ?
#
loop_
_entity_poly.entity_id
_entity_poly.type
_entity_poly.pdbx_seq_one_letter_code
_entity_poly.pdbx_strand_id
1 'polypeptide(L)'
;DGTLIGWAVSSICSEIPRNRFTVFLMFKSLIRTFAIVAAFIAGYMMPGLHVYSWTFKWMLVVMLFVTFLGIRFKRMKPERAHWLLTGANLMVALAAWGVCRLVFGDGYLAQAAFFVGIMPTATAAPVVMGLLGGSVEFMLTALLLINGIICALLPFILPAVVGRGGFEIYLNVAQNISLVMLLPLALALAARRFYPRAIAWPRKLKDVTFGIWVVILVLIAANASYDISSREGISERVLEQIGVIALLVCGVNFGLGYLLGGRTRAAECSQALGQKNTTLSIYLALTYASPIAALGPTFYVLWHNLWNAWQLYRASERKRRDG
;
A
#
# COMPACT_ATOMS: atom_id res chain seq x y z
N ASP A 1 -1.09 -28.11 16.79
CA ASP A 1 0.11 -27.57 16.14
C ASP A 1 -0.10 -26.09 15.83
N GLY A 2 -0.01 -25.30 16.91
CA GLY A 2 -0.27 -23.88 16.88
C GLY A 2 0.76 -23.13 16.05
N THR A 3 0.30 -22.32 15.14
CA THR A 3 1.11 -21.42 14.34
C THR A 3 1.90 -20.48 15.27
N LEU A 4 3.20 -20.29 15.04
CA LEU A 4 4.05 -19.36 15.81
C LEU A 4 3.50 -17.91 15.83
N ILE A 5 2.64 -17.55 14.88
CA ILE A 5 1.88 -16.29 14.89
C ILE A 5 0.67 -16.40 15.84
N GLY A 6 -0.02 -17.52 15.84
CA GLY A 6 -1.09 -17.82 16.80
C GLY A 6 -0.57 -17.85 18.25
N TRP A 7 0.58 -18.46 18.49
CA TRP A 7 1.24 -18.47 19.79
C TRP A 7 1.74 -17.09 20.22
N ALA A 8 2.33 -16.30 19.31
CA ALA A 8 2.79 -14.95 19.65
C ALA A 8 1.63 -13.97 19.89
N VAL A 9 0.50 -14.14 19.20
CA VAL A 9 -0.72 -13.36 19.48
C VAL A 9 -1.39 -13.88 20.74
N SER A 10 -1.43 -15.20 20.97
CA SER A 10 -2.00 -15.83 22.15
C SER A 10 -1.19 -15.52 23.42
N SER A 11 0.13 -15.60 23.40
CA SER A 11 0.97 -15.30 24.57
C SER A 11 0.98 -13.80 24.93
N ILE A 12 0.87 -12.91 23.97
CA ILE A 12 0.72 -11.46 24.21
C ILE A 12 -0.71 -11.15 24.72
N CYS A 13 -1.71 -11.89 24.27
CA CYS A 13 -3.09 -11.71 24.73
C CYS A 13 -3.36 -12.25 26.13
N SER A 14 -2.57 -13.21 26.65
CA SER A 14 -2.79 -13.80 27.97
C SER A 14 -2.20 -12.98 29.13
N GLU A 15 -1.20 -12.12 28.87
CA GLU A 15 -0.51 -11.37 29.92
C GLU A 15 -0.97 -9.90 30.07
N ILE A 16 -1.73 -9.35 29.12
CA ILE A 16 -2.19 -7.94 29.20
C ILE A 16 -3.71 -7.92 29.44
N PRO A 17 -4.20 -7.21 30.48
CA PRO A 17 -5.64 -7.01 30.67
C PRO A 17 -6.29 -6.50 29.39
N ARG A 18 -7.40 -7.12 28.94
CA ARG A 18 -8.08 -6.84 27.67
C ARG A 18 -8.27 -5.34 27.38
N ASN A 19 -8.52 -4.54 28.41
CA ASN A 19 -8.67 -3.08 28.29
C ASN A 19 -7.34 -2.37 27.89
N ARG A 20 -6.21 -2.82 28.41
CA ARG A 20 -4.89 -2.23 28.07
C ARG A 20 -4.45 -2.58 26.64
N PHE A 21 -4.82 -3.77 26.16
CA PHE A 21 -4.50 -4.19 24.78
C PHE A 21 -5.24 -3.35 23.73
N THR A 22 -6.51 -3.05 23.97
CA THR A 22 -7.32 -2.19 23.07
C THR A 22 -6.79 -0.76 23.06
N VAL A 23 -6.51 -0.19 24.22
CA VAL A 23 -5.90 1.14 24.37
C VAL A 23 -4.53 1.18 23.67
N PHE A 24 -3.74 0.13 23.79
CA PHE A 24 -2.43 0.02 23.12
C PHE A 24 -2.54 -0.04 21.59
N LEU A 25 -3.53 -0.77 21.04
CA LEU A 25 -3.78 -0.80 19.59
C LEU A 25 -4.30 0.55 19.07
N MET A 26 -5.20 1.20 19.80
CA MET A 26 -5.67 2.55 19.47
C MET A 26 -4.50 3.55 19.54
N PHE A 27 -3.68 3.49 20.55
CA PHE A 27 -2.52 4.37 20.70
C PHE A 27 -1.51 4.17 19.54
N LYS A 28 -1.23 2.93 19.14
CA LYS A 28 -0.39 2.64 17.96
C LYS A 28 -0.99 3.12 16.65
N SER A 29 -2.31 3.03 16.49
CA SER A 29 -3.00 3.54 15.32
C SER A 29 -2.92 5.08 15.27
N LEU A 30 -3.14 5.74 16.40
CA LEU A 30 -3.00 7.19 16.53
C LEU A 30 -1.55 7.66 16.28
N ILE A 31 -0.55 6.96 16.81
CA ILE A 31 0.86 7.27 16.52
C ILE A 31 1.14 7.20 15.01
N ARG A 32 0.62 6.20 14.31
CA ARG A 32 0.80 6.10 12.86
C ARG A 32 0.16 7.26 12.12
N THR A 33 -1.08 7.59 12.46
CA THR A 33 -1.80 8.73 11.86
C THR A 33 -1.07 10.04 12.16
N PHE A 34 -0.62 10.24 13.39
CA PHE A 34 0.17 11.41 13.78
C PHE A 34 1.51 11.47 13.03
N ALA A 35 2.21 10.34 12.91
CA ALA A 35 3.47 10.26 12.15
C ALA A 35 3.27 10.58 10.66
N ILE A 36 2.15 10.19 10.05
CA ILE A 36 1.79 10.57 8.68
C ILE A 36 1.65 12.08 8.58
N VAL A 37 0.82 12.67 9.43
CA VAL A 37 0.57 14.13 9.40
C VAL A 37 1.85 14.90 9.68
N ALA A 38 2.63 14.50 10.67
CA ALA A 38 3.92 15.12 11.00
C ALA A 38 4.92 15.00 9.85
N ALA A 39 4.99 13.85 9.16
CA ALA A 39 5.85 13.63 8.00
C ALA A 39 5.46 14.56 6.83
N PHE A 40 4.16 14.75 6.59
CA PHE A 40 3.68 15.66 5.57
C PHE A 40 4.01 17.12 5.88
N ILE A 41 3.79 17.55 7.12
CA ILE A 41 4.14 18.92 7.56
C ILE A 41 5.65 19.14 7.42
N ALA A 42 6.45 18.21 7.94
CA ALA A 42 7.91 18.31 7.88
C ALA A 42 8.43 18.37 6.43
N GLY A 43 7.93 17.49 5.56
CA GLY A 43 8.30 17.48 4.14
C GLY A 43 7.88 18.74 3.41
N TYR A 44 6.65 19.21 3.67
CA TYR A 44 6.14 20.46 3.08
C TYR A 44 6.99 21.67 3.47
N MET A 45 7.44 21.73 4.73
CA MET A 45 8.32 22.81 5.23
C MET A 45 9.77 22.71 4.74
N MET A 46 10.19 21.55 4.20
CA MET A 46 11.57 21.30 3.78
C MET A 46 11.64 20.85 2.30
N PRO A 47 11.21 21.69 1.34
CA PRO A 47 11.19 21.31 -0.08
C PRO A 47 12.57 20.95 -0.63
N GLY A 48 13.67 21.48 -0.06
CA GLY A 48 15.03 21.14 -0.43
C GLY A 48 15.39 19.66 -0.29
N LEU A 49 14.64 18.88 0.50
CA LEU A 49 14.85 17.44 0.61
C LEU A 49 14.51 16.66 -0.67
N HIS A 50 13.85 17.27 -1.67
CA HIS A 50 13.56 16.64 -2.96
C HIS A 50 14.82 16.09 -3.65
N VAL A 51 16.00 16.68 -3.41
CA VAL A 51 17.28 16.22 -3.98
C VAL A 51 17.64 14.78 -3.57
N TYR A 52 17.08 14.29 -2.46
CA TYR A 52 17.28 12.92 -1.96
C TYR A 52 16.26 11.91 -2.51
N SER A 53 15.40 12.29 -3.44
CA SER A 53 14.36 11.42 -4.02
C SER A 53 14.91 10.15 -4.68
N TRP A 54 16.17 10.18 -5.15
CA TRP A 54 16.84 9.00 -5.70
C TRP A 54 16.97 7.85 -4.68
N THR A 55 16.96 8.15 -3.38
CA THR A 55 17.04 7.14 -2.31
C THR A 55 15.74 6.34 -2.18
N PHE A 56 14.62 6.89 -2.67
CA PHE A 56 13.29 6.31 -2.54
C PHE A 56 13.22 4.86 -3.06
N LYS A 57 13.80 4.62 -4.24
CA LYS A 57 13.87 3.30 -4.86
C LYS A 57 14.53 2.26 -3.94
N TRP A 58 15.64 2.62 -3.33
CA TRP A 58 16.40 1.73 -2.45
C TRP A 58 15.71 1.49 -1.11
N MET A 59 15.08 2.51 -0.55
CA MET A 59 14.24 2.38 0.64
C MET A 59 13.08 1.42 0.39
N LEU A 60 12.43 1.51 -0.78
CA LEU A 60 11.37 0.60 -1.18
C LEU A 60 11.89 -0.84 -1.34
N VAL A 61 13.06 -1.05 -1.95
CA VAL A 61 13.71 -2.36 -2.07
C VAL A 61 13.97 -2.97 -0.69
N VAL A 62 14.50 -2.19 0.26
CA VAL A 62 14.73 -2.66 1.64
C VAL A 62 13.42 -3.06 2.33
N MET A 63 12.38 -2.24 2.20
CA MET A 63 11.06 -2.55 2.79
C MET A 63 10.47 -3.83 2.21
N LEU A 64 10.54 -4.01 0.88
CA LEU A 64 10.04 -5.21 0.22
C LEU A 64 10.88 -6.44 0.59
N PHE A 65 12.20 -6.32 0.68
CA PHE A 65 13.07 -7.40 1.15
C PHE A 65 12.66 -7.91 2.53
N VAL A 66 12.51 -7.00 3.52
CA VAL A 66 12.07 -7.38 4.87
C VAL A 66 10.68 -8.03 4.83
N THR A 67 9.79 -7.52 3.99
CA THR A 67 8.44 -8.09 3.82
C THR A 67 8.50 -9.51 3.27
N PHE A 68 9.25 -9.74 2.19
CA PHE A 68 9.34 -11.05 1.54
C PHE A 68 10.02 -12.11 2.42
N LEU A 69 10.90 -11.71 3.34
CA LEU A 69 11.46 -12.61 4.35
C LEU A 69 10.37 -13.26 5.22
N GLY A 70 9.27 -12.55 5.49
CA GLY A 70 8.18 -13.05 6.33
C GLY A 70 7.19 -13.97 5.64
N ILE A 71 7.19 -14.06 4.29
CA ILE A 71 6.16 -14.79 3.52
C ILE A 71 6.40 -16.31 3.55
N ARG A 72 5.36 -17.09 3.84
CA ARG A 72 5.38 -18.57 3.84
C ARG A 72 4.72 -19.13 2.59
N PHE A 73 5.47 -19.28 1.51
CA PHE A 73 4.99 -19.75 0.20
C PHE A 73 4.28 -21.12 0.24
N LYS A 74 4.68 -22.04 1.11
CA LYS A 74 4.11 -23.41 1.18
C LYS A 74 2.64 -23.47 1.63
N ARG A 75 2.09 -22.37 2.19
CA ARG A 75 0.71 -22.32 2.70
C ARG A 75 -0.25 -21.57 1.77
N MET A 76 0.21 -21.17 0.61
CA MET A 76 -0.60 -20.42 -0.35
C MET A 76 -1.55 -21.34 -1.09
N LYS A 77 -2.82 -20.98 -1.08
CA LYS A 77 -3.88 -21.67 -1.84
C LYS A 77 -4.67 -20.63 -2.63
N PRO A 78 -4.43 -20.52 -3.96
CA PRO A 78 -5.22 -19.64 -4.80
C PRO A 78 -6.70 -20.07 -4.80
N GLU A 79 -7.59 -19.14 -4.51
CA GLU A 79 -9.05 -19.30 -4.58
C GLU A 79 -9.58 -18.43 -5.74
N ARG A 80 -10.79 -18.71 -6.23
CA ARG A 80 -11.45 -17.91 -7.27
C ARG A 80 -11.52 -16.42 -6.90
N ALA A 81 -11.69 -16.10 -5.62
CA ALA A 81 -11.74 -14.74 -5.12
C ALA A 81 -10.47 -13.94 -5.43
N HIS A 82 -9.28 -14.56 -5.39
CA HIS A 82 -8.02 -13.88 -5.71
C HIS A 82 -7.96 -13.37 -7.16
N TRP A 83 -8.48 -14.17 -8.12
CA TRP A 83 -8.54 -13.80 -9.52
C TRP A 83 -9.56 -12.68 -9.77
N LEU A 84 -10.71 -12.75 -9.10
CA LEU A 84 -11.72 -11.69 -9.14
C LEU A 84 -11.18 -10.38 -8.57
N LEU A 85 -10.44 -10.42 -7.45
CA LEU A 85 -9.79 -9.25 -6.86
C LEU A 85 -8.72 -8.64 -7.79
N THR A 86 -7.95 -9.48 -8.47
CA THR A 86 -6.95 -9.01 -9.45
C THR A 86 -7.62 -8.29 -10.62
N GLY A 87 -8.67 -8.87 -11.18
CA GLY A 87 -9.47 -8.25 -12.23
C GLY A 87 -10.15 -6.95 -11.77
N ALA A 88 -10.72 -6.95 -10.55
CA ALA A 88 -11.33 -5.77 -9.95
C ALA A 88 -10.31 -4.65 -9.73
N ASN A 89 -9.09 -4.99 -9.28
CA ASN A 89 -8.02 -4.00 -9.11
C ASN A 89 -7.70 -3.28 -10.42
N LEU A 90 -7.55 -4.04 -11.50
CA LEU A 90 -7.28 -3.49 -12.83
C LEU A 90 -8.47 -2.67 -13.35
N MET A 91 -9.69 -3.19 -13.19
CA MET A 91 -10.92 -2.53 -13.62
C MET A 91 -11.13 -1.20 -12.91
N VAL A 92 -10.96 -1.13 -11.59
CA VAL A 92 -11.07 0.11 -10.81
C VAL A 92 -10.03 1.14 -11.27
N ALA A 93 -8.79 0.71 -11.55
CA ALA A 93 -7.74 1.60 -12.02
C ALA A 93 -8.08 2.22 -13.38
N LEU A 94 -8.47 1.39 -14.34
CA LEU A 94 -8.81 1.85 -15.70
C LEU A 94 -10.10 2.65 -15.73
N ALA A 95 -11.11 2.27 -14.93
CA ALA A 95 -12.35 3.03 -14.80
C ALA A 95 -12.11 4.40 -14.16
N ALA A 96 -11.36 4.48 -13.06
CA ALA A 96 -11.02 5.74 -12.41
C ALA A 96 -10.23 6.66 -13.34
N TRP A 97 -9.24 6.12 -14.04
CA TRP A 97 -8.49 6.85 -15.06
C TRP A 97 -9.39 7.35 -16.19
N GLY A 98 -10.21 6.46 -16.78
CA GLY A 98 -11.10 6.79 -17.89
C GLY A 98 -12.15 7.83 -17.52
N VAL A 99 -12.78 7.71 -16.36
CA VAL A 99 -13.76 8.69 -15.86
C VAL A 99 -13.09 10.04 -15.64
N CYS A 100 -11.94 10.09 -14.95
CA CYS A 100 -11.23 11.35 -14.74
C CYS A 100 -10.74 11.97 -16.05
N ARG A 101 -10.31 11.17 -17.01
CA ARG A 101 -9.94 11.64 -18.35
C ARG A 101 -11.11 12.25 -19.11
N LEU A 102 -12.29 11.64 -19.04
CA LEU A 102 -13.50 12.16 -19.69
C LEU A 102 -14.00 13.46 -19.03
N VAL A 103 -13.89 13.58 -17.71
CA VAL A 103 -14.42 14.73 -16.96
C VAL A 103 -13.44 15.90 -16.94
N PHE A 104 -12.14 15.63 -16.78
CA PHE A 104 -11.12 16.65 -16.54
C PHE A 104 -10.07 16.74 -17.69
N GLY A 105 -10.17 15.89 -18.70
CA GLY A 105 -9.19 15.79 -19.79
C GLY A 105 -7.94 14.97 -19.40
N ASP A 106 -6.99 14.90 -20.34
CA ASP A 106 -5.69 14.27 -20.13
C ASP A 106 -4.82 15.18 -19.25
N GLY A 107 -4.44 14.68 -18.08
CA GLY A 107 -3.63 15.46 -17.15
C GLY A 107 -3.41 14.78 -15.82
N TYR A 108 -2.98 15.56 -14.85
CA TYR A 108 -2.59 15.11 -13.51
C TYR A 108 -3.68 14.36 -12.77
N LEU A 109 -4.96 14.77 -12.94
CA LEU A 109 -6.11 14.17 -12.25
C LEU A 109 -6.36 12.75 -12.74
N ALA A 110 -6.33 12.53 -14.07
CA ALA A 110 -6.49 11.21 -14.66
C ALA A 110 -5.33 10.28 -14.28
N GLN A 111 -4.09 10.77 -14.34
CA GLN A 111 -2.92 10.02 -13.91
C GLN A 111 -2.97 9.69 -12.42
N ALA A 112 -3.33 10.65 -11.55
CA ALA A 112 -3.50 10.42 -10.13
C ALA A 112 -4.55 9.33 -9.84
N ALA A 113 -5.71 9.39 -10.51
CA ALA A 113 -6.77 8.40 -10.41
C ALA A 113 -6.29 6.99 -10.80
N PHE A 114 -5.51 6.87 -11.90
CA PHE A 114 -4.89 5.62 -12.29
C PHE A 114 -3.97 5.08 -11.20
N PHE A 115 -3.02 5.90 -10.72
CA PHE A 115 -2.07 5.48 -9.70
C PHE A 115 -2.75 5.11 -8.37
N VAL A 116 -3.86 5.75 -8.03
CA VAL A 116 -4.70 5.36 -6.88
C VAL A 116 -5.33 3.99 -7.08
N GLY A 117 -5.88 3.72 -8.26
CA GLY A 117 -6.59 2.46 -8.56
C GLY A 117 -5.65 1.26 -8.71
N ILE A 118 -4.54 1.44 -9.45
CA ILE A 118 -3.67 0.32 -9.89
C ILE A 118 -2.80 -0.26 -8.76
N MET A 119 -2.65 0.45 -7.66
CA MET A 119 -1.86 -0.03 -6.53
C MET A 119 -2.22 -1.47 -6.15
N PRO A 120 -1.24 -2.39 -6.07
CA PRO A 120 -1.52 -3.74 -5.60
C PRO A 120 -1.73 -3.78 -4.08
N THR A 121 -2.05 -4.96 -3.55
CA THR A 121 -2.31 -5.16 -2.11
C THR A 121 -1.10 -4.78 -1.26
N ALA A 122 -1.34 -4.07 -0.15
CA ALA A 122 -0.30 -3.68 0.79
C ALA A 122 0.28 -4.85 1.57
N THR A 123 1.57 -4.78 1.87
CA THR A 123 2.28 -5.77 2.70
C THR A 123 1.78 -5.80 4.16
N ALA A 124 1.14 -4.73 4.63
CA ALA A 124 0.53 -4.65 5.94
C ALA A 124 -0.87 -5.32 6.01
N ALA A 125 -1.53 -5.57 4.87
CA ALA A 125 -2.89 -6.10 4.83
C ALA A 125 -3.06 -7.45 5.54
N PRO A 126 -2.14 -8.44 5.42
CA PRO A 126 -2.23 -9.68 6.19
C PRO A 126 -2.17 -9.48 7.70
N VAL A 127 -1.40 -8.49 8.17
CA VAL A 127 -1.28 -8.18 9.60
C VAL A 127 -2.57 -7.55 10.12
N VAL A 128 -3.13 -6.58 9.39
CA VAL A 128 -4.41 -5.95 9.75
C VAL A 128 -5.52 -7.00 9.76
N MET A 129 -5.57 -7.89 8.75
CA MET A 129 -6.58 -8.96 8.71
C MET A 129 -6.45 -9.92 9.89
N GLY A 130 -5.23 -10.29 10.29
CA GLY A 130 -5.01 -11.09 11.49
C GLY A 130 -5.53 -10.43 12.77
N LEU A 131 -5.39 -9.11 12.91
CA LEU A 131 -5.94 -8.35 14.04
C LEU A 131 -7.48 -8.30 14.01
N LEU A 132 -8.07 -8.27 12.82
CA LEU A 132 -9.52 -8.33 12.62
C LEU A 132 -10.10 -9.74 12.80
N GLY A 133 -9.25 -10.78 12.93
CA GLY A 133 -9.65 -12.16 13.15
C GLY A 133 -9.92 -12.97 11.86
N GLY A 134 -9.53 -12.44 10.69
CA GLY A 134 -9.69 -13.15 9.41
C GLY A 134 -8.47 -13.97 9.00
N SER A 135 -8.53 -14.54 7.80
CA SER A 135 -7.49 -15.45 7.28
C SER A 135 -6.26 -14.73 6.78
N VAL A 136 -5.15 -14.90 7.51
CA VAL A 136 -3.83 -14.37 7.13
C VAL A 136 -3.29 -15.10 5.90
N GLU A 137 -3.54 -16.41 5.77
CA GLU A 137 -3.13 -17.21 4.62
C GLU A 137 -3.78 -16.74 3.32
N PHE A 138 -5.10 -16.45 3.35
CA PHE A 138 -5.80 -15.85 2.22
C PHE A 138 -5.16 -14.52 1.82
N MET A 139 -4.89 -13.65 2.79
CA MET A 139 -4.30 -12.34 2.55
C MET A 139 -2.87 -12.42 1.99
N LEU A 140 -2.06 -13.37 2.44
CA LEU A 140 -0.72 -13.60 1.88
C LEU A 140 -0.79 -14.09 0.43
N THR A 141 -1.76 -14.94 0.11
CA THR A 141 -2.02 -15.40 -1.26
C THR A 141 -2.48 -14.23 -2.14
N ALA A 142 -3.43 -13.42 -1.67
CA ALA A 142 -3.88 -12.21 -2.36
C ALA A 142 -2.72 -11.24 -2.63
N LEU A 143 -1.92 -10.97 -1.60
CA LEU A 143 -0.74 -10.11 -1.69
C LEU A 143 0.19 -10.55 -2.84
N LEU A 144 0.57 -11.82 -2.90
CA LEU A 144 1.53 -12.29 -3.89
C LEU A 144 0.95 -12.36 -5.29
N LEU A 145 -0.28 -12.85 -5.45
CA LEU A 145 -0.92 -12.94 -6.75
C LEU A 145 -1.23 -11.57 -7.35
N ILE A 146 -1.87 -10.68 -6.58
CA ILE A 146 -2.24 -9.36 -7.08
C ILE A 146 -0.97 -8.54 -7.37
N ASN A 147 0.02 -8.54 -6.46
CA ASN A 147 1.28 -7.83 -6.72
C ASN A 147 2.02 -8.39 -7.93
N GLY A 148 2.14 -9.71 -8.05
CA GLY A 148 2.82 -10.36 -9.17
C GLY A 148 2.19 -10.04 -10.51
N ILE A 149 0.86 -10.19 -10.61
CA ILE A 149 0.13 -9.96 -11.87
C ILE A 149 0.10 -8.47 -12.23
N ILE A 150 -0.22 -7.58 -11.28
CA ILE A 150 -0.24 -6.14 -11.56
C ILE A 150 1.14 -5.65 -11.97
N CYS A 151 2.22 -6.06 -11.28
CA CYS A 151 3.57 -5.68 -11.66
C CYS A 151 3.99 -6.22 -13.04
N ALA A 152 3.51 -7.39 -13.44
CA ALA A 152 3.74 -7.94 -14.79
C ALA A 152 2.97 -7.16 -15.87
N LEU A 153 1.78 -6.62 -15.57
CA LEU A 153 0.96 -5.85 -16.49
C LEU A 153 1.37 -4.37 -16.61
N LEU A 154 1.92 -3.79 -15.54
CA LEU A 154 2.30 -2.38 -15.49
C LEU A 154 3.20 -1.91 -16.62
N PRO A 155 4.23 -2.66 -17.09
CA PRO A 155 5.05 -2.24 -18.23
C PRO A 155 4.25 -1.96 -19.49
N PHE A 156 3.12 -2.63 -19.68
CA PHE A 156 2.26 -2.48 -20.86
C PHE A 156 1.22 -1.38 -20.69
N ILE A 157 0.70 -1.21 -19.46
CA ILE A 157 -0.41 -0.28 -19.20
C ILE A 157 0.12 1.13 -18.89
N LEU A 158 1.19 1.24 -18.11
CA LEU A 158 1.68 2.51 -17.59
C LEU A 158 2.10 3.49 -18.71
N PRO A 159 2.86 3.08 -19.74
CA PRO A 159 3.22 3.99 -20.82
C PRO A 159 2.01 4.59 -21.56
N ALA A 160 0.96 3.77 -21.77
CA ALA A 160 -0.28 4.23 -22.41
C ALA A 160 -1.03 5.27 -21.56
N VAL A 161 -1.08 5.07 -20.23
CA VAL A 161 -1.72 6.01 -19.29
C VAL A 161 -0.96 7.33 -19.19
N VAL A 162 0.37 7.28 -19.24
CA VAL A 162 1.22 8.52 -19.14
C VAL A 162 1.36 9.22 -20.49
N GLY A 163 0.79 8.66 -21.55
CA GLY A 163 0.87 9.25 -22.91
C GLY A 163 2.28 9.18 -23.51
N ARG A 164 3.09 8.22 -23.09
CA ARG A 164 4.46 8.02 -23.61
C ARG A 164 4.52 6.69 -24.36
N GLY A 165 4.81 6.73 -25.64
CA GLY A 165 4.97 5.54 -26.50
C GLY A 165 6.44 5.25 -26.82
N GLY A 166 6.69 4.04 -27.34
CA GLY A 166 8.01 3.60 -27.80
C GLY A 166 8.55 2.41 -27.00
N PHE A 167 9.27 1.54 -27.68
CA PHE A 167 9.79 0.30 -27.08
C PHE A 167 10.71 0.56 -25.87
N GLU A 168 11.50 1.62 -25.92
CA GLU A 168 12.42 1.98 -24.84
C GLU A 168 11.72 2.24 -23.51
N ILE A 169 10.54 2.90 -23.53
CA ILE A 169 9.83 3.17 -22.28
C ILE A 169 9.22 1.90 -21.69
N TYR A 170 8.70 1.00 -22.54
CA TYR A 170 8.21 -0.30 -22.05
C TYR A 170 9.33 -1.09 -21.39
N LEU A 171 10.50 -1.13 -22.01
CA LEU A 171 11.68 -1.81 -21.46
C LEU A 171 12.15 -1.17 -20.15
N ASN A 172 12.21 0.16 -20.10
CA ASN A 172 12.62 0.91 -18.91
C ASN A 172 11.66 0.66 -17.74
N VAL A 173 10.35 0.70 -17.98
CA VAL A 173 9.33 0.39 -16.96
C VAL A 173 9.47 -1.05 -16.49
N ALA A 174 9.64 -2.01 -17.41
CA ALA A 174 9.82 -3.42 -17.09
C ALA A 174 11.08 -3.66 -16.25
N GLN A 175 12.22 -3.06 -16.63
CA GLN A 175 13.47 -3.15 -15.87
C GLN A 175 13.35 -2.58 -14.47
N ASN A 176 12.76 -1.38 -14.32
CA ASN A 176 12.61 -0.74 -13.01
C ASN A 176 11.66 -1.51 -12.09
N ILE A 177 10.52 -1.99 -12.61
CA ILE A 177 9.58 -2.80 -11.83
C ILE A 177 10.23 -4.14 -11.44
N SER A 178 10.91 -4.78 -12.39
CA SER A 178 11.64 -6.03 -12.12
C SER A 178 12.70 -5.83 -11.04
N LEU A 179 13.48 -4.77 -11.11
CA LEU A 179 14.49 -4.48 -10.10
C LEU A 179 13.85 -4.24 -8.72
N VAL A 180 12.79 -3.44 -8.65
CA VAL A 180 12.14 -3.11 -7.37
C VAL A 180 11.41 -4.30 -6.76
N MET A 181 10.89 -5.24 -7.57
CA MET A 181 10.12 -6.39 -7.09
C MET A 181 10.92 -7.67 -7.04
N LEU A 182 11.67 -8.01 -8.09
CA LEU A 182 12.38 -9.29 -8.18
C LEU A 182 13.68 -9.30 -7.37
N LEU A 183 14.41 -8.18 -7.34
CA LEU A 183 15.64 -8.10 -6.55
C LEU A 183 15.39 -8.36 -5.06
N PRO A 184 14.47 -7.67 -4.36
CA PRO A 184 14.22 -7.96 -2.94
C PRO A 184 13.63 -9.36 -2.73
N LEU A 185 12.84 -9.88 -3.67
CA LEU A 185 12.34 -11.26 -3.60
C LEU A 185 13.49 -12.27 -3.71
N ALA A 186 14.36 -12.12 -4.69
CA ALA A 186 15.52 -13.01 -4.87
C ALA A 186 16.45 -12.96 -3.66
N LEU A 187 16.76 -11.77 -3.14
CA LEU A 187 17.55 -11.58 -1.93
C LEU A 187 16.89 -12.23 -0.70
N ALA A 188 15.57 -12.11 -0.56
CA ALA A 188 14.84 -12.73 0.54
C ALA A 188 14.86 -14.26 0.45
N LEU A 189 14.69 -14.83 -0.75
CA LEU A 189 14.78 -16.27 -0.97
C LEU A 189 16.20 -16.78 -0.70
N ALA A 190 17.24 -16.09 -1.19
CA ALA A 190 18.63 -16.40 -0.93
C ALA A 190 18.95 -16.32 0.58
N ALA A 191 18.56 -15.22 1.26
CA ALA A 191 18.76 -15.08 2.69
C ALA A 191 18.08 -16.22 3.48
N ARG A 192 16.88 -16.61 3.11
CA ARG A 192 16.17 -17.75 3.74
C ARG A 192 16.84 -19.09 3.48
N ARG A 193 17.47 -19.27 2.31
CA ARG A 193 18.16 -20.51 1.93
C ARG A 193 19.48 -20.66 2.66
N PHE A 194 20.27 -19.59 2.72
CA PHE A 194 21.62 -19.62 3.27
C PHE A 194 21.65 -19.24 4.76
N TYR A 195 20.71 -18.47 5.25
CA TYR A 195 20.60 -18.05 6.63
C TYR A 195 19.15 -18.17 7.15
N PRO A 196 18.68 -19.37 7.52
CA PRO A 196 17.29 -19.63 7.93
C PRO A 196 16.78 -18.74 9.08
N ARG A 197 17.69 -18.24 9.94
CA ARG A 197 17.36 -17.30 11.02
C ARG A 197 16.82 -15.94 10.50
N ALA A 198 17.07 -15.59 9.24
CA ALA A 198 16.56 -14.37 8.60
C ALA A 198 15.02 -14.31 8.57
N ILE A 199 14.31 -15.43 8.65
CA ILE A 199 12.85 -15.50 8.75
C ILE A 199 12.32 -14.72 9.98
N ALA A 200 13.12 -14.55 11.02
CA ALA A 200 12.76 -13.79 12.21
C ALA A 200 13.01 -12.28 12.09
N TRP A 201 13.76 -11.82 11.07
CA TRP A 201 14.12 -10.40 10.89
C TRP A 201 12.93 -9.45 10.75
N PRO A 202 11.85 -9.78 10.04
CA PRO A 202 10.70 -8.87 9.92
C PRO A 202 10.13 -8.42 11.27
N ARG A 203 10.17 -9.30 12.28
CA ARG A 203 9.73 -8.93 13.65
C ARG A 203 10.67 -7.96 14.33
N LYS A 204 11.99 -8.15 14.14
CA LYS A 204 13.04 -7.31 14.75
C LYS A 204 13.16 -5.95 14.05
N LEU A 205 12.91 -5.92 12.74
CA LEU A 205 13.07 -4.74 11.89
C LEU A 205 11.78 -3.94 11.68
N LYS A 206 10.68 -4.27 12.37
CA LYS A 206 9.39 -3.60 12.18
C LYS A 206 9.44 -2.09 12.44
N ASP A 207 10.20 -1.67 13.45
CA ASP A 207 10.31 -0.26 13.83
C ASP A 207 11.26 0.48 12.86
N VAL A 208 12.30 -0.20 12.36
CA VAL A 208 13.19 0.31 11.30
C VAL A 208 12.42 0.48 9.99
N THR A 209 11.63 -0.51 9.56
CA THR A 209 10.81 -0.40 8.34
C THR A 209 9.75 0.67 8.47
N PHE A 210 9.19 0.86 9.66
CA PHE A 210 8.27 1.97 9.92
C PHE A 210 8.99 3.33 9.82
N GLY A 211 10.19 3.47 10.39
CA GLY A 211 11.01 4.67 10.26
C GLY A 211 11.36 4.99 8.79
N ILE A 212 11.80 3.98 8.01
CA ILE A 212 12.04 4.13 6.57
C ILE A 212 10.77 4.62 5.86
N TRP A 213 9.61 4.05 6.17
CA TRP A 213 8.34 4.47 5.59
C TRP A 213 7.99 5.92 5.92
N VAL A 214 8.21 6.38 7.16
CA VAL A 214 8.01 7.78 7.56
C VAL A 214 8.94 8.71 6.77
N VAL A 215 10.22 8.35 6.61
CA VAL A 215 11.18 9.13 5.79
C VAL A 215 10.71 9.21 4.33
N ILE A 216 10.20 8.11 3.77
CA ILE A 216 9.60 8.11 2.44
C ILE A 216 8.45 9.13 2.35
N LEU A 217 7.56 9.20 3.34
CA LEU A 217 6.46 10.18 3.37
C LEU A 217 6.97 11.63 3.42
N VAL A 218 8.02 11.90 4.20
CA VAL A 218 8.67 13.22 4.23
C VAL A 218 9.21 13.59 2.85
N LEU A 219 9.94 12.68 2.19
CA LEU A 219 10.49 12.93 0.86
C LEU A 219 9.40 13.16 -0.20
N ILE A 220 8.27 12.44 -0.09
CA ILE A 220 7.12 12.63 -0.98
C ILE A 220 6.55 14.04 -0.80
N ALA A 221 6.33 14.46 0.44
CA ALA A 221 5.79 15.77 0.74
C ALA A 221 6.75 16.88 0.32
N ALA A 222 8.06 16.69 0.48
CA ALA A 222 9.09 17.61 0.02
C ALA A 222 9.11 17.76 -1.51
N ASN A 223 8.99 16.63 -2.26
CA ASN A 223 8.86 16.66 -3.72
C ASN A 223 7.60 17.41 -4.17
N ALA A 224 6.45 17.10 -3.56
CA ALA A 224 5.20 17.77 -3.88
C ALA A 224 5.28 19.27 -3.59
N SER A 225 5.83 19.67 -2.43
CA SER A 225 6.04 21.06 -2.06
C SER A 225 6.96 21.80 -3.04
N TYR A 226 8.09 21.17 -3.41
CA TYR A 226 9.01 21.72 -4.40
C TYR A 226 8.34 21.92 -5.77
N ASP A 227 7.59 20.92 -6.25
CA ASP A 227 6.93 20.99 -7.55
C ASP A 227 5.80 22.04 -7.56
N ILE A 228 5.02 22.12 -6.47
CA ILE A 228 3.99 23.16 -6.30
C ILE A 228 4.60 24.57 -6.28
N SER A 229 5.71 24.75 -5.57
CA SER A 229 6.39 26.05 -5.46
C SER A 229 7.12 26.46 -6.74
N SER A 230 7.57 25.49 -7.55
CA SER A 230 8.33 25.71 -8.77
C SER A 230 7.48 25.88 -10.02
N ARG A 231 6.20 25.47 -9.98
CA ARG A 231 5.26 25.56 -11.10
C ARG A 231 4.17 26.57 -10.80
N GLU A 232 4.15 27.66 -11.53
CA GLU A 232 3.01 28.58 -11.52
C GLU A 232 1.76 27.85 -12.00
N GLY A 233 0.68 27.86 -11.20
CA GLY A 233 -0.65 27.44 -11.65
C GLY A 233 -1.22 26.14 -11.08
N ILE A 234 -0.58 25.51 -10.08
CA ILE A 234 -1.27 24.42 -9.34
C ILE A 234 -2.19 25.06 -8.32
N SER A 235 -3.49 25.05 -8.64
CA SER A 235 -4.49 25.61 -7.73
C SER A 235 -4.80 24.65 -6.58
N GLU A 236 -5.17 25.19 -5.41
CA GLU A 236 -5.68 24.42 -4.26
C GLU A 236 -6.81 23.47 -4.69
N ARG A 237 -7.62 23.88 -5.67
CA ARG A 237 -8.70 23.07 -6.24
C ARG A 237 -8.21 21.75 -6.82
N VAL A 238 -7.02 21.71 -7.44
CA VAL A 238 -6.44 20.44 -7.97
C VAL A 238 -6.09 19.50 -6.82
N LEU A 239 -5.57 20.02 -5.71
CA LEU A 239 -5.24 19.23 -4.52
C LEU A 239 -6.50 18.64 -3.88
N GLU A 240 -7.55 19.45 -3.74
CA GLU A 240 -8.87 19.01 -3.26
C GLU A 240 -9.44 17.91 -4.15
N GLN A 241 -9.42 18.10 -5.47
CA GLN A 241 -9.91 17.11 -6.43
C GLN A 241 -9.16 15.78 -6.33
N ILE A 242 -7.83 15.79 -6.21
CA ILE A 242 -7.02 14.59 -6.02
C ILE A 242 -7.38 13.90 -4.70
N GLY A 243 -7.56 14.68 -3.62
CA GLY A 243 -7.96 14.16 -2.32
C GLY A 243 -9.33 13.46 -2.36
N VAL A 244 -10.31 14.07 -3.05
CA VAL A 244 -11.67 13.51 -3.24
C VAL A 244 -11.62 12.26 -4.14
N ILE A 245 -10.88 12.30 -5.24
CA ILE A 245 -10.69 11.12 -6.13
C ILE A 245 -10.09 9.96 -5.32
N ALA A 246 -9.06 10.21 -4.52
CA ALA A 246 -8.44 9.19 -3.68
C ALA A 246 -9.42 8.61 -2.65
N LEU A 247 -10.28 9.45 -2.04
CA LEU A 247 -11.34 9.02 -1.12
C LEU A 247 -12.37 8.13 -1.82
N LEU A 248 -12.88 8.56 -2.97
CA LEU A 248 -13.89 7.81 -3.73
C LEU A 248 -13.35 6.45 -4.18
N VAL A 249 -12.13 6.41 -4.74
CA VAL A 249 -11.50 5.15 -5.15
C VAL A 249 -11.21 4.26 -3.93
N CYS A 250 -10.88 4.83 -2.77
CA CYS A 250 -10.72 4.09 -1.53
C CYS A 250 -12.03 3.41 -1.12
N GLY A 251 -13.13 4.15 -1.10
CA GLY A 251 -14.46 3.63 -0.80
C GLY A 251 -14.90 2.53 -1.77
N VAL A 252 -14.68 2.75 -3.07
CA VAL A 252 -14.97 1.76 -4.12
C VAL A 252 -14.15 0.48 -3.90
N ASN A 253 -12.85 0.59 -3.64
CA ASN A 253 -12.00 -0.58 -3.42
C ASN A 253 -12.44 -1.41 -2.21
N PHE A 254 -12.67 -0.78 -1.05
CA PHE A 254 -13.15 -1.50 0.14
C PHE A 254 -14.55 -2.08 -0.06
N GLY A 255 -15.47 -1.31 -0.67
CA GLY A 255 -16.85 -1.75 -0.93
C GLY A 255 -16.92 -2.87 -1.96
N LEU A 256 -16.25 -2.72 -3.10
CA LEU A 256 -16.21 -3.75 -4.15
C LEU A 256 -15.54 -5.02 -3.63
N GLY A 257 -14.44 -4.90 -2.89
CA GLY A 257 -13.81 -6.07 -2.25
C GLY A 257 -14.77 -6.78 -1.31
N TYR A 258 -15.52 -6.05 -0.50
CA TYR A 258 -16.52 -6.62 0.39
C TYR A 258 -17.60 -7.40 -0.38
N LEU A 259 -18.11 -6.82 -1.47
CA LEU A 259 -19.12 -7.47 -2.32
C LEU A 259 -18.58 -8.72 -3.00
N LEU A 260 -17.37 -8.67 -3.55
CA LEU A 260 -16.73 -9.81 -4.22
C LEU A 260 -16.41 -10.96 -3.28
N GLY A 261 -16.14 -10.67 -2.00
CA GLY A 261 -15.90 -11.69 -0.98
C GLY A 261 -17.15 -12.43 -0.52
N GLY A 262 -18.33 -11.89 -0.79
CA GLY A 262 -19.61 -12.48 -0.46
C GLY A 262 -19.76 -12.75 1.04
N ARG A 263 -20.40 -13.86 1.40
CA ARG A 263 -20.67 -14.20 2.81
C ARG A 263 -19.47 -14.75 3.56
N THR A 264 -18.52 -15.35 2.85
CA THR A 264 -17.42 -16.14 3.48
C THR A 264 -16.09 -15.39 3.56
N ARG A 265 -15.81 -14.48 2.63
CA ARG A 265 -14.53 -13.78 2.47
C ARG A 265 -14.67 -12.25 2.37
N ALA A 266 -15.81 -11.71 2.79
CA ALA A 266 -16.09 -10.26 2.63
C ALA A 266 -15.01 -9.37 3.26
N ALA A 267 -14.60 -9.68 4.49
CA ALA A 267 -13.59 -8.90 5.20
C ALA A 267 -12.20 -9.02 4.55
N GLU A 268 -11.79 -10.25 4.20
CA GLU A 268 -10.51 -10.52 3.55
C GLU A 268 -10.44 -9.85 2.17
N CYS A 269 -11.46 -9.99 1.35
CA CYS A 269 -11.49 -9.40 0.01
C CYS A 269 -11.55 -7.87 0.07
N SER A 270 -12.31 -7.30 1.02
CA SER A 270 -12.33 -5.87 1.29
C SER A 270 -10.94 -5.34 1.64
N GLN A 271 -10.23 -6.02 2.54
CA GLN A 271 -8.85 -5.66 2.91
C GLN A 271 -7.85 -5.88 1.77
N ALA A 272 -7.99 -6.96 1.00
CA ALA A 272 -7.07 -7.25 -0.10
C ALA A 272 -7.16 -6.20 -1.22
N LEU A 273 -8.36 -5.73 -1.53
CA LEU A 273 -8.57 -4.72 -2.57
C LEU A 273 -8.42 -3.29 -2.04
N GLY A 274 -8.84 -3.02 -0.79
CA GLY A 274 -8.86 -1.67 -0.21
C GLY A 274 -7.54 -1.24 0.40
N GLN A 275 -6.77 -2.14 1.03
CA GLN A 275 -5.49 -1.79 1.63
C GLN A 275 -4.35 -1.91 0.61
N LYS A 276 -3.93 -0.79 0.05
CA LYS A 276 -3.04 -0.66 -1.10
C LYS A 276 -1.58 -0.42 -0.74
N ASN A 277 -0.67 -0.93 -1.58
CA ASN A 277 0.76 -0.63 -1.53
C ASN A 277 1.04 0.75 -2.14
N THR A 278 0.76 1.78 -1.36
CA THR A 278 0.90 3.18 -1.77
C THR A 278 2.34 3.54 -2.11
N THR A 279 3.31 2.99 -1.39
CA THR A 279 4.74 3.31 -1.58
C THR A 279 5.23 2.96 -2.98
N LEU A 280 4.85 1.77 -3.50
CA LEU A 280 5.19 1.38 -4.87
C LEU A 280 4.55 2.32 -5.90
N SER A 281 3.26 2.65 -5.71
CA SER A 281 2.56 3.51 -6.65
C SER A 281 3.11 4.94 -6.67
N ILE A 282 3.45 5.49 -5.51
CA ILE A 282 4.08 6.80 -5.40
C ILE A 282 5.42 6.80 -6.14
N TYR A 283 6.25 5.74 -5.93
CA TYR A 283 7.50 5.59 -6.67
C TYR A 283 7.28 5.61 -8.19
N LEU A 284 6.31 4.86 -8.69
CA LEU A 284 6.00 4.81 -10.11
C LEU A 284 5.47 6.14 -10.65
N ALA A 285 4.60 6.82 -9.88
CA ALA A 285 4.07 8.12 -10.26
C ALA A 285 5.17 9.19 -10.32
N LEU A 286 6.08 9.23 -9.34
CA LEU A 286 7.23 10.14 -9.34
C LEU A 286 8.20 9.85 -10.49
N THR A 287 8.38 8.57 -10.84
CA THR A 287 9.35 8.17 -11.87
C THR A 287 8.82 8.40 -13.28
N TYR A 288 7.52 8.13 -13.52
CA TYR A 288 6.98 8.05 -14.87
C TYR A 288 5.94 9.12 -15.21
N ALA A 289 5.32 9.74 -14.21
CA ALA A 289 4.30 10.77 -14.40
C ALA A 289 4.77 12.13 -13.85
N SER A 290 4.31 12.47 -12.64
CA SER A 290 4.66 13.73 -11.99
C SER A 290 4.51 13.64 -10.47
N PRO A 291 5.16 14.54 -9.70
CA PRO A 291 4.92 14.68 -8.26
C PRO A 291 3.45 14.94 -7.92
N ILE A 292 2.72 15.66 -8.78
CA ILE A 292 1.29 15.93 -8.57
C ILE A 292 0.46 14.66 -8.71
N ALA A 293 0.75 13.82 -9.72
CA ALA A 293 0.08 12.53 -9.86
C ALA A 293 0.35 11.60 -8.66
N ALA A 294 1.55 11.72 -8.04
CA ALA A 294 1.91 10.97 -6.85
C ALA A 294 1.14 11.38 -5.60
N LEU A 295 0.51 12.57 -5.58
CA LEU A 295 -0.39 12.98 -4.49
C LEU A 295 -1.63 12.10 -4.39
N GLY A 296 -2.10 11.52 -5.49
CA GLY A 296 -3.23 10.57 -5.46
C GLY A 296 -3.00 9.42 -4.48
N PRO A 297 -2.02 8.53 -4.72
CA PRO A 297 -1.67 7.48 -3.76
C PRO A 297 -1.25 8.03 -2.39
N THR A 298 -0.73 9.24 -2.30
CA THR A 298 -0.37 9.90 -1.05
C THR A 298 -1.60 10.21 -0.20
N PHE A 299 -2.65 10.83 -0.77
CA PHE A 299 -3.93 11.02 -0.07
C PHE A 299 -4.61 9.69 0.28
N TYR A 300 -4.46 8.68 -0.57
CA TYR A 300 -4.99 7.36 -0.27
C TYR A 300 -4.40 6.75 1.00
N VAL A 301 -3.12 7.06 1.34
CA VAL A 301 -2.52 6.65 2.62
C VAL A 301 -3.37 7.09 3.81
N LEU A 302 -3.87 8.34 3.80
CA LEU A 302 -4.73 8.84 4.87
C LEU A 302 -6.04 8.06 4.92
N TRP A 303 -6.73 7.93 3.80
CA TRP A 303 -8.07 7.33 3.73
C TRP A 303 -8.07 5.86 4.14
N HIS A 304 -7.16 5.04 3.62
CA HIS A 304 -7.13 3.63 3.98
C HIS A 304 -6.67 3.40 5.43
N ASN A 305 -5.81 4.27 5.99
CA ASN A 305 -5.42 4.17 7.40
C ASN A 305 -6.55 4.59 8.34
N LEU A 306 -7.32 5.64 8.01
CA LEU A 306 -8.52 6.02 8.76
C LEU A 306 -9.55 4.89 8.73
N TRP A 307 -9.79 4.27 7.57
CA TRP A 307 -10.69 3.12 7.45
C TRP A 307 -10.22 1.94 8.29
N ASN A 308 -8.93 1.60 8.24
CA ASN A 308 -8.36 0.53 9.06
C ASN A 308 -8.47 0.81 10.56
N ALA A 309 -8.20 2.05 10.99
CA ALA A 309 -8.36 2.46 12.38
C ALA A 309 -9.81 2.28 12.86
N TRP A 310 -10.79 2.69 12.04
CA TRP A 310 -12.20 2.50 12.33
C TRP A 310 -12.59 1.02 12.40
N GLN A 311 -12.13 0.18 11.46
CA GLN A 311 -12.40 -1.27 11.49
C GLN A 311 -11.82 -1.94 12.74
N LEU A 312 -10.59 -1.61 13.11
CA LEU A 312 -9.96 -2.15 14.31
C LEU A 312 -10.69 -1.71 15.59
N TYR A 313 -11.13 -0.45 15.65
CA TYR A 313 -11.96 0.04 16.74
C TYR A 313 -13.27 -0.75 16.84
N ARG A 314 -14.00 -0.89 15.72
CA ARG A 314 -15.26 -1.67 15.68
C ARG A 314 -15.06 -3.13 16.09
N ALA A 315 -13.98 -3.76 15.64
CA ALA A 315 -13.66 -5.14 16.02
C ALA A 315 -13.36 -5.27 17.54
N SER A 316 -12.68 -4.28 18.12
CA SER A 316 -12.41 -4.25 19.55
C SER A 316 -13.68 -4.08 20.40
N GLU A 317 -14.60 -3.21 19.96
CA GLU A 317 -15.89 -3.00 20.63
C GLU A 317 -16.78 -4.26 20.61
N ARG A 318 -16.81 -4.99 19.48
CA ARG A 318 -17.53 -6.27 19.40
C ARG A 318 -16.97 -7.28 20.40
N LYS A 319 -15.63 -7.46 20.41
CA LYS A 319 -14.98 -8.36 21.39
C LYS A 319 -15.25 -7.98 22.85
N ARG A 320 -15.52 -6.70 23.14
CA ARG A 320 -15.87 -6.21 24.46
C ARG A 320 -17.32 -6.55 24.85
N ARG A 321 -18.23 -6.61 23.87
CA ARG A 321 -19.65 -6.93 24.11
C ARG A 321 -19.92 -8.42 24.25
N ASP A 322 -19.11 -9.24 23.55
CA ASP A 322 -19.28 -10.69 23.43
C ASP A 322 -18.48 -11.45 24.52
N GLY A 323 -17.71 -10.78 25.35
CA GLY A 323 -16.91 -11.37 26.45
C GLY A 323 -17.09 -10.70 27.77
#